data_08ea05480f9f652c736ecea0e8ceda19
#
_entry.id   08ea05480f9f652c736ecea0e8ceda19
#
_cell.length_a   1.000
_cell.length_b   1.000
_cell.length_c   1.000
_cell.angle_alpha   90.00
_cell.angle_beta   90.00
_cell.angle_gamma   90.00
#
_symmetry.space_group_name_H-M   'P 1'
#
loop_
_entity.id
_entity.type
_entity.pdbx_description
1 polymer ?
#
loop_
_entity_poly.entity_id
_entity_poly.type
_entity_poly.pdbx_seq_one_letter_code
_entity_poly.pdbx_strand_id
1 'polypeptide(L)'
;MAPRRGMMRRGPGAPTEKAKNFKGTLRELLKYMGVYKIALLFVLIFAVGSTVFTVVGPKILGNATTELFHGLMAKISGTGSIDFDKIGKILLGLIILYIVSALFGLIQGWLMTGISQKMCRKMRRDISEKINRMPLGYFESHLVGDVLSRITNDVDTMGQSLNQSVTQLITSLCTVIGVIAMMLTISPLMTLISLIILPVSMLLIMLVVKKSQKYFKAQQKYLGEIDGQIEETFSGHQVVKAFNQEQTELENFKKTNDILYESAWKSQFLSGLMMPVMNFVSNLGYVAVAIVGAMLAANGTIEIGGIVSFVQYVKRFTQPITQLAQVSNMLQSMAASAERIFEFLNEEEEQQTVENPASPDCINGQVSFEHVQFGYKPDHLVIHDFNCDVKPGQMVAIVGPTGAGKTTMVKLLMRFYDVNSGAIRLNGHDIRDFNRSDLREGFGMVLQDTWLFKGTIMENIRYGRLDATDEEVIAAAKAARADRFIRTLPGGYQMELNEEASNVSQGQKQLLTIARAILADNPILILDEATSSVDTRTEQLIQDAMAHLMQGRTSFVIAHRLSTIRDADLILVMKDGDIIEQGTHQQLLEQNGFYAGLYQSQFEDAS
;
A
#
# COMPACT_ATOMS: atom_id res chain seq x y z
N MET A 1 -14.60 22.12 11.16
CA MET A 1 -14.13 21.15 10.15
C MET A 1 -12.95 21.77 9.41
N ALA A 2 -11.74 21.31 9.67
CA ALA A 2 -10.58 21.72 8.89
C ALA A 2 -10.62 21.02 7.52
N PRO A 3 -10.22 21.66 6.42
CA PRO A 3 -10.28 21.04 5.10
C PRO A 3 -9.36 19.82 5.07
N ARG A 4 -9.93 18.64 4.81
CA ARG A 4 -9.18 17.42 4.51
C ARG A 4 -8.28 17.70 3.30
N ARG A 5 -6.97 17.83 3.51
CA ARG A 5 -6.00 17.77 2.43
C ARG A 5 -6.09 16.37 1.83
N GLY A 6 -6.76 16.28 0.67
CA GLY A 6 -6.76 15.08 -0.14
C GLY A 6 -5.31 14.72 -0.46
N MET A 7 -4.85 13.54 -0.01
CA MET A 7 -3.58 12.99 -0.46
C MET A 7 -3.76 12.60 -1.92
N MET A 8 -3.03 13.29 -2.79
CA MET A 8 -2.92 13.00 -4.22
C MET A 8 -2.62 11.52 -4.42
N ARG A 9 -3.47 10.82 -5.15
CA ARG A 9 -3.12 9.54 -5.79
C ARG A 9 -1.88 9.80 -6.66
N ARG A 10 -0.75 9.24 -6.26
CA ARG A 10 0.49 9.36 -7.05
C ARG A 10 0.32 8.59 -8.35
N GLY A 11 0.29 9.30 -9.47
CA GLY A 11 0.42 8.72 -10.80
C GLY A 11 1.80 8.05 -10.97
N PRO A 12 1.94 7.10 -11.91
CA PRO A 12 3.23 6.49 -12.25
C PRO A 12 4.18 7.59 -12.74
N GLY A 13 5.15 7.98 -11.90
CA GLY A 13 6.14 9.04 -12.19
C GLY A 13 6.30 10.12 -11.13
N ALA A 14 5.54 10.09 -10.02
CA ALA A 14 5.77 11.00 -8.90
C ALA A 14 7.20 10.83 -8.34
N PRO A 15 7.91 11.92 -7.97
CA PRO A 15 9.24 11.82 -7.41
C PRO A 15 9.19 10.93 -6.16
N THR A 16 9.99 9.87 -6.17
CA THR A 16 10.14 8.96 -5.04
C THR A 16 10.58 9.76 -3.82
N GLU A 17 9.79 9.70 -2.75
CA GLU A 17 10.23 10.22 -1.46
C GLU A 17 11.54 9.54 -1.10
N LYS A 18 12.49 10.36 -0.66
CA LYS A 18 13.75 9.82 -0.13
C LYS A 18 13.47 9.24 1.25
N ALA A 19 13.98 8.05 1.52
CA ALA A 19 13.91 7.46 2.84
C ALA A 19 14.50 8.43 3.88
N LYS A 20 13.78 8.65 4.98
CA LYS A 20 14.22 9.51 6.09
C LYS A 20 15.44 8.91 6.79
N ASN A 21 15.42 7.58 6.98
CA ASN A 21 16.49 6.80 7.62
C ASN A 21 17.01 5.68 6.71
N PHE A 22 17.65 6.05 5.60
CA PHE A 22 18.15 5.09 4.60
C PHE A 22 19.01 3.97 5.19
N LYS A 23 19.96 4.30 6.11
CA LYS A 23 20.88 3.30 6.69
C LYS A 23 20.16 2.34 7.63
N GLY A 24 19.24 2.85 8.46
CA GLY A 24 18.44 2.04 9.37
C GLY A 24 17.55 1.06 8.60
N THR A 25 16.81 1.57 7.64
CA THR A 25 15.90 0.78 6.79
C THR A 25 16.65 -0.30 5.98
N LEU A 26 17.81 0.05 5.42
CA LEU A 26 18.62 -0.93 4.69
C LEU A 26 19.12 -2.05 5.61
N ARG A 27 19.52 -1.72 6.85
CA ARG A 27 19.94 -2.72 7.85
C ARG A 27 18.78 -3.65 8.24
N GLU A 28 17.60 -3.10 8.42
CA GLU A 28 16.39 -3.87 8.74
C GLU A 28 15.98 -4.79 7.57
N LEU A 29 16.06 -4.27 6.35
CA LEU A 29 15.83 -5.04 5.13
C LEU A 29 16.83 -6.20 5.00
N LEU A 30 18.13 -5.95 5.24
CA LEU A 30 19.16 -6.99 5.23
C LEU A 30 18.92 -8.06 6.31
N LYS A 31 18.45 -7.66 7.51
CA LYS A 31 18.05 -8.59 8.58
C LYS A 31 16.87 -9.45 8.12
N TYR A 32 15.87 -8.84 7.50
CA TYR A 32 14.69 -9.53 6.96
C TYR A 32 15.07 -10.52 5.84
N MET A 33 16.06 -10.17 5.01
CA MET A 33 16.64 -11.02 3.97
C MET A 33 17.57 -12.11 4.51
N GLY A 34 17.93 -12.09 5.78
CA GLY A 34 18.88 -13.00 6.39
C GLY A 34 18.54 -14.50 6.24
N VAL A 35 17.26 -14.82 6.08
CA VAL A 35 16.77 -16.17 5.77
C VAL A 35 17.28 -16.67 4.40
N TYR A 36 17.56 -15.77 3.45
CA TYR A 36 17.96 -16.08 2.08
C TYR A 36 19.47 -15.93 1.82
N LYS A 37 20.30 -15.74 2.88
CA LYS A 37 21.75 -15.47 2.77
C LYS A 37 22.51 -16.46 1.90
N ILE A 38 22.19 -17.77 1.98
CA ILE A 38 22.84 -18.81 1.17
C ILE A 38 22.48 -18.66 -0.31
N ALA A 39 21.20 -18.42 -0.61
CA ALA A 39 20.75 -18.21 -1.99
C ALA A 39 21.34 -16.91 -2.59
N LEU A 40 21.49 -15.85 -1.80
CA LEU A 40 22.18 -14.62 -2.20
C LEU A 40 23.66 -14.84 -2.48
N LEU A 41 24.33 -15.72 -1.73
CA LEU A 41 25.71 -16.12 -2.03
C LEU A 41 25.82 -16.80 -3.40
N PHE A 42 24.90 -17.72 -3.73
CA PHE A 42 24.86 -18.33 -5.07
C PHE A 42 24.58 -17.29 -6.16
N VAL A 43 23.65 -16.34 -5.94
CA VAL A 43 23.42 -15.22 -6.86
C VAL A 43 24.73 -14.45 -7.13
N LEU A 44 25.49 -14.16 -6.08
CA LEU A 44 26.77 -13.48 -6.20
C LEU A 44 27.77 -14.30 -7.03
N ILE A 45 27.94 -15.60 -6.74
CA ILE A 45 28.85 -16.47 -7.45
C ILE A 45 28.51 -16.55 -8.95
N PHE A 46 27.24 -16.76 -9.28
CA PHE A 46 26.80 -16.86 -10.68
C PHE A 46 26.89 -15.50 -11.40
N ALA A 47 26.62 -14.38 -10.71
CA ALA A 47 26.77 -13.04 -11.27
C ALA A 47 28.24 -12.72 -11.60
N VAL A 48 29.15 -12.99 -10.67
CA VAL A 48 30.59 -12.81 -10.87
C VAL A 48 31.09 -13.71 -12.00
N GLY A 49 30.73 -15.00 -11.99
CA GLY A 49 31.12 -15.94 -13.02
C GLY A 49 30.64 -15.53 -14.42
N SER A 50 29.37 -15.19 -14.56
CA SER A 50 28.80 -14.68 -15.83
C SER A 50 29.56 -13.43 -16.32
N THR A 51 29.84 -12.50 -15.40
CA THR A 51 30.54 -11.25 -15.75
C THR A 51 31.98 -11.50 -16.15
N VAL A 52 32.70 -12.35 -15.44
CA VAL A 52 34.10 -12.70 -15.79
C VAL A 52 34.17 -13.29 -17.19
N PHE A 53 33.29 -14.23 -17.53
CA PHE A 53 33.24 -14.81 -18.88
C PHE A 53 32.94 -13.77 -19.95
N THR A 54 32.02 -12.84 -19.68
CA THR A 54 31.70 -11.75 -20.59
C THR A 54 32.86 -10.76 -20.79
N VAL A 55 33.64 -10.50 -19.73
CA VAL A 55 34.78 -9.56 -19.76
C VAL A 55 35.99 -10.18 -20.47
N VAL A 56 36.20 -11.49 -20.40
CA VAL A 56 37.31 -12.18 -21.08
C VAL A 56 37.07 -12.28 -22.58
N GLY A 57 35.83 -12.30 -23.04
CA GLY A 57 35.46 -12.49 -24.45
C GLY A 57 36.19 -11.59 -25.46
N PRO A 58 36.26 -10.26 -25.26
CA PRO A 58 36.99 -9.37 -26.16
C PRO A 58 38.47 -9.70 -26.35
N LYS A 59 39.16 -10.20 -25.31
CA LYS A 59 40.56 -10.61 -25.40
C LYS A 59 40.73 -11.85 -26.27
N ILE A 60 39.85 -12.86 -26.12
CA ILE A 60 39.85 -14.06 -26.95
C ILE A 60 39.57 -13.72 -28.43
N LEU A 61 38.61 -12.79 -28.68
CA LEU A 61 38.33 -12.33 -30.04
C LEU A 61 39.54 -11.58 -30.64
N GLY A 62 40.22 -10.76 -29.82
CA GLY A 62 41.47 -10.11 -30.20
C GLY A 62 42.55 -11.10 -30.61
N ASN A 63 42.72 -12.21 -29.86
CA ASN A 63 43.67 -13.26 -30.22
C ASN A 63 43.34 -13.89 -31.59
N ALA A 64 42.04 -14.13 -31.88
CA ALA A 64 41.63 -14.61 -33.20
C ALA A 64 41.97 -13.59 -34.32
N THR A 65 41.81 -12.30 -34.04
CA THR A 65 42.17 -11.22 -35.00
C THR A 65 43.67 -11.14 -35.21
N THR A 66 44.50 -11.34 -34.18
CA THR A 66 45.96 -11.39 -34.29
C THR A 66 46.40 -12.58 -35.17
N GLU A 67 45.86 -13.78 -34.95
CA GLU A 67 46.17 -14.96 -35.77
C GLU A 67 45.76 -14.74 -37.23
N LEU A 68 44.62 -14.15 -37.48
CA LEU A 68 44.19 -13.80 -38.84
C LEU A 68 45.19 -12.84 -39.51
N PHE A 69 45.65 -11.82 -38.77
CA PHE A 69 46.61 -10.86 -39.29
C PHE A 69 47.95 -11.48 -39.59
N HIS A 70 48.49 -12.29 -38.68
CA HIS A 70 49.75 -13.03 -38.88
C HIS A 70 49.67 -13.97 -40.10
N GLY A 71 48.60 -14.73 -40.22
CA GLY A 71 48.38 -15.58 -41.40
C GLY A 71 48.27 -14.83 -42.70
N LEU A 72 47.62 -13.62 -42.70
CA LEU A 72 47.55 -12.74 -43.87
C LEU A 72 48.93 -12.23 -44.29
N MET A 73 49.72 -11.76 -43.29
CA MET A 73 51.09 -11.26 -43.57
C MET A 73 52.02 -12.39 -44.05
N ALA A 74 51.92 -13.59 -43.49
CA ALA A 74 52.66 -14.76 -43.98
C ALA A 74 52.26 -15.14 -45.40
N LYS A 75 51.01 -15.03 -45.77
CA LYS A 75 50.50 -15.25 -47.14
C LYS A 75 51.05 -14.22 -48.13
N ILE A 76 51.02 -12.92 -47.76
CA ILE A 76 51.58 -11.82 -48.60
C ILE A 76 53.09 -11.99 -48.76
N SER A 77 53.81 -12.38 -47.74
CA SER A 77 55.28 -12.63 -47.78
C SER A 77 55.65 -13.94 -48.45
N GLY A 78 54.70 -14.77 -48.84
CA GLY A 78 54.96 -16.09 -49.46
C GLY A 78 55.51 -17.14 -48.51
N THR A 79 55.49 -16.90 -47.20
CA THR A 79 56.07 -17.76 -46.14
C THR A 79 55.09 -18.71 -45.50
N GLY A 80 53.76 -18.59 -45.77
CA GLY A 80 52.76 -19.43 -45.14
C GLY A 80 51.33 -19.16 -45.61
N SER A 81 50.35 -19.75 -44.91
CA SER A 81 48.92 -19.58 -45.17
C SER A 81 48.16 -19.21 -43.89
N ILE A 82 46.92 -18.74 -44.03
CA ILE A 82 46.05 -18.47 -42.87
C ILE A 82 45.65 -19.83 -42.25
N ASP A 83 45.87 -19.96 -40.92
CA ASP A 83 45.45 -21.14 -40.16
C ASP A 83 43.99 -20.98 -39.69
N PHE A 84 43.06 -21.39 -40.57
CA PHE A 84 41.63 -21.34 -40.27
C PHE A 84 41.24 -22.35 -39.18
N ASP A 85 41.96 -23.44 -38.98
CA ASP A 85 41.67 -24.42 -37.94
C ASP A 85 41.96 -23.86 -36.55
N LYS A 86 43.06 -23.12 -36.39
CA LYS A 86 43.42 -22.45 -35.14
C LYS A 86 42.40 -21.33 -34.82
N ILE A 87 42.05 -20.51 -35.80
CA ILE A 87 41.01 -19.46 -35.66
C ILE A 87 39.66 -20.10 -35.31
N GLY A 88 39.27 -21.18 -35.97
CA GLY A 88 38.05 -21.92 -35.69
C GLY A 88 37.98 -22.47 -34.26
N LYS A 89 39.07 -23.00 -33.72
CA LYS A 89 39.15 -23.44 -32.30
C LYS A 89 38.98 -22.29 -31.32
N ILE A 90 39.60 -21.11 -31.60
CA ILE A 90 39.47 -19.92 -30.75
C ILE A 90 38.02 -19.43 -30.76
N LEU A 91 37.36 -19.35 -31.91
CA LEU A 91 35.98 -18.94 -32.03
C LEU A 91 35.00 -19.93 -31.39
N LEU A 92 35.25 -21.24 -31.53
CA LEU A 92 34.45 -22.26 -30.86
C LEU A 92 34.55 -22.13 -29.32
N GLY A 93 35.76 -21.90 -28.80
CA GLY A 93 35.98 -21.62 -27.38
C GLY A 93 35.25 -20.39 -26.90
N LEU A 94 35.20 -19.31 -27.71
CA LEU A 94 34.47 -18.10 -27.43
C LEU A 94 32.96 -18.34 -27.39
N ILE A 95 32.40 -19.12 -28.30
CA ILE A 95 30.97 -19.50 -28.31
C ILE A 95 30.63 -20.27 -27.02
N ILE A 96 31.44 -21.29 -26.65
CA ILE A 96 31.23 -22.07 -25.43
C ILE A 96 31.25 -21.13 -24.21
N LEU A 97 32.22 -20.22 -24.13
CA LEU A 97 32.34 -19.25 -23.04
C LEU A 97 31.08 -18.36 -22.93
N TYR A 98 30.52 -17.88 -24.06
CA TYR A 98 29.31 -17.10 -24.04
C TYR A 98 28.07 -17.92 -23.65
N ILE A 99 27.98 -19.18 -24.08
CA ILE A 99 26.90 -20.10 -23.65
C ILE A 99 26.96 -20.30 -22.12
N VAL A 100 28.15 -20.56 -21.56
CA VAL A 100 28.33 -20.74 -20.10
C VAL A 100 27.99 -19.46 -19.37
N SER A 101 28.42 -18.30 -19.89
CA SER A 101 28.05 -16.97 -19.33
C SER A 101 26.54 -16.77 -19.32
N ALA A 102 25.85 -17.10 -20.41
CA ALA A 102 24.40 -16.97 -20.51
C ALA A 102 23.67 -17.90 -19.53
N LEU A 103 24.13 -19.15 -19.37
CA LEU A 103 23.57 -20.07 -18.37
C LEU A 103 23.75 -19.57 -16.94
N PHE A 104 24.91 -19.02 -16.62
CA PHE A 104 25.15 -18.43 -15.29
C PHE A 104 24.23 -17.21 -15.05
N GLY A 105 24.06 -16.33 -16.05
CA GLY A 105 23.13 -15.22 -15.98
C GLY A 105 21.67 -15.65 -15.81
N LEU A 106 21.27 -16.72 -16.51
CA LEU A 106 19.92 -17.29 -16.39
C LEU A 106 19.67 -17.86 -14.98
N ILE A 107 20.61 -18.67 -14.45
CA ILE A 107 20.50 -19.21 -13.09
C ILE A 107 20.46 -18.10 -12.06
N GLN A 108 21.34 -17.10 -12.17
CA GLN A 108 21.35 -15.93 -11.31
C GLN A 108 20.01 -15.19 -11.31
N GLY A 109 19.46 -14.91 -12.50
CA GLY A 109 18.17 -14.23 -12.65
C GLY A 109 17.02 -15.04 -12.04
N TRP A 110 16.99 -16.34 -12.28
CA TRP A 110 15.99 -17.25 -11.71
C TRP A 110 16.03 -17.28 -10.17
N LEU A 111 17.22 -17.40 -9.60
CA LEU A 111 17.41 -17.39 -8.14
C LEU A 111 16.98 -16.06 -7.53
N MET A 112 17.43 -14.92 -8.11
CA MET A 112 17.13 -13.59 -7.57
C MET A 112 15.64 -13.26 -7.66
N THR A 113 14.98 -13.61 -8.77
CA THR A 113 13.53 -13.47 -8.91
C THR A 113 12.79 -14.33 -7.88
N GLY A 114 13.24 -15.58 -7.67
CA GLY A 114 12.67 -16.45 -6.65
C GLY A 114 12.79 -15.89 -5.23
N ILE A 115 13.94 -15.31 -4.87
CA ILE A 115 14.15 -14.65 -3.56
C ILE A 115 13.22 -13.46 -3.41
N SER A 116 13.19 -12.57 -4.42
CA SER A 116 12.35 -11.35 -4.41
C SER A 116 10.87 -11.69 -4.23
N GLN A 117 10.33 -12.64 -5.00
CA GLN A 117 8.91 -13.02 -4.91
C GLN A 117 8.54 -13.70 -3.58
N LYS A 118 9.44 -14.57 -3.05
CA LYS A 118 9.22 -15.16 -1.71
C LYS A 118 9.20 -14.09 -0.62
N MET A 119 10.06 -13.09 -0.73
CA MET A 119 10.09 -11.96 0.20
C MET A 119 8.83 -11.10 0.12
N CYS A 120 8.38 -10.74 -1.09
CA CYS A 120 7.12 -10.03 -1.30
C CYS A 120 5.92 -10.80 -0.72
N ARG A 121 5.84 -12.11 -0.98
CA ARG A 121 4.80 -12.97 -0.42
C ARG A 121 4.81 -12.95 1.12
N LYS A 122 5.99 -13.05 1.73
CA LYS A 122 6.13 -13.00 3.19
C LYS A 122 5.68 -11.65 3.74
N MET A 123 6.13 -10.53 3.14
CA MET A 123 5.73 -9.19 3.59
C MET A 123 4.23 -8.96 3.48
N ARG A 124 3.61 -9.35 2.37
CA ARG A 124 2.14 -9.23 2.24
C ARG A 124 1.40 -10.03 3.31
N ARG A 125 1.89 -11.23 3.63
CA ARG A 125 1.33 -12.02 4.72
C ARG A 125 1.49 -11.32 6.07
N ASP A 126 2.71 -10.87 6.39
CA ASP A 126 3.01 -10.23 7.67
C ASP A 126 2.19 -8.92 7.83
N ILE A 127 1.99 -8.13 6.74
CA ILE A 127 1.11 -6.96 6.74
C ILE A 127 -0.36 -7.35 6.94
N SER A 128 -0.84 -8.39 6.23
CA SER A 128 -2.23 -8.86 6.35
C SER A 128 -2.56 -9.37 7.75
N GLU A 129 -1.63 -10.14 8.36
CA GLU A 129 -1.77 -10.59 9.75
C GLU A 129 -1.74 -9.41 10.72
N LYS A 130 -0.89 -8.42 10.48
CA LYS A 130 -0.79 -7.18 11.28
C LYS A 130 -2.08 -6.37 11.25
N ILE A 131 -2.71 -6.20 10.07
CA ILE A 131 -3.98 -5.47 9.91
C ILE A 131 -5.04 -5.99 10.88
N ASN A 132 -5.16 -7.31 11.02
CA ASN A 132 -6.15 -7.92 11.92
C ASN A 132 -5.85 -7.74 13.41
N ARG A 133 -4.65 -7.30 13.77
CA ARG A 133 -4.21 -7.07 15.16
C ARG A 133 -4.05 -5.60 15.52
N MET A 134 -4.27 -4.71 14.55
CA MET A 134 -4.14 -3.27 14.76
C MET A 134 -5.36 -2.69 15.51
N PRO A 135 -5.17 -1.72 16.40
CA PRO A 135 -6.27 -1.03 17.06
C PRO A 135 -7.11 -0.23 16.05
N LEU A 136 -8.42 -0.13 16.30
CA LEU A 136 -9.34 0.63 15.44
C LEU A 136 -8.91 2.09 15.27
N GLY A 137 -8.33 2.71 16.31
CA GLY A 137 -7.84 4.08 16.28
C GLY A 137 -6.78 4.35 15.22
N TYR A 138 -5.99 3.34 14.84
CA TYR A 138 -5.06 3.45 13.73
C TYR A 138 -5.79 3.71 12.40
N PHE A 139 -6.84 2.93 12.12
CA PHE A 139 -7.61 3.06 10.87
C PHE A 139 -8.47 4.33 10.83
N GLU A 140 -8.91 4.83 11.98
CA GLU A 140 -9.64 6.11 12.06
C GLU A 140 -8.73 7.34 11.85
N SER A 141 -7.44 7.22 12.18
CA SER A 141 -6.44 8.28 12.01
C SER A 141 -5.72 8.24 10.65
N HIS A 142 -5.73 7.11 9.95
CA HIS A 142 -5.06 6.88 8.68
C HIS A 142 -6.06 6.57 7.55
N LEU A 143 -5.73 6.98 6.33
CA LEU A 143 -6.57 6.65 5.17
C LEU A 143 -6.40 5.17 4.80
N VAL A 144 -7.51 4.47 4.56
CA VAL A 144 -7.51 3.07 4.10
C VAL A 144 -6.64 2.88 2.85
N GLY A 145 -6.66 3.86 1.93
CA GLY A 145 -5.84 3.87 0.73
C GLY A 145 -4.33 3.83 0.99
N ASP A 146 -3.85 4.42 2.10
CA ASP A 146 -2.43 4.37 2.48
C ASP A 146 -2.01 2.95 2.90
N VAL A 147 -2.85 2.28 3.69
CA VAL A 147 -2.60 0.89 4.12
C VAL A 147 -2.62 -0.06 2.91
N LEU A 148 -3.62 0.08 2.02
CA LEU A 148 -3.69 -0.70 0.79
C LEU A 148 -2.48 -0.47 -0.11
N SER A 149 -2.01 0.79 -0.23
CA SER A 149 -0.81 1.13 -1.02
C SER A 149 0.45 0.45 -0.47
N ARG A 150 0.57 0.26 0.85
CA ARG A 150 1.70 -0.47 1.45
C ARG A 150 1.72 -1.95 1.05
N ILE A 151 0.54 -2.62 1.03
CA ILE A 151 0.43 -4.03 0.64
C ILE A 151 0.70 -4.24 -0.86
N THR A 152 0.22 -3.33 -1.70
CA THR A 152 0.30 -3.43 -3.16
C THR A 152 1.55 -2.74 -3.69
N ASN A 153 1.52 -1.41 -3.75
CA ASN A 153 2.53 -0.63 -4.46
C ASN A 153 3.91 -0.67 -3.79
N ASP A 154 3.98 -0.54 -2.45
CA ASP A 154 5.26 -0.48 -1.75
C ASP A 154 5.96 -1.84 -1.75
N VAL A 155 5.23 -2.93 -1.53
CA VAL A 155 5.81 -4.30 -1.61
C VAL A 155 6.29 -4.60 -3.02
N ASP A 156 5.54 -4.22 -4.07
CA ASP A 156 5.95 -4.45 -5.46
C ASP A 156 7.14 -3.59 -5.86
N THR A 157 7.13 -2.30 -5.51
CA THR A 157 8.26 -1.39 -5.75
C THR A 157 9.53 -1.89 -5.08
N MET A 158 9.43 -2.31 -3.82
CA MET A 158 10.56 -2.88 -3.08
C MET A 158 11.05 -4.17 -3.74
N GLY A 159 10.15 -5.09 -4.11
CA GLY A 159 10.51 -6.36 -4.75
C GLY A 159 11.18 -6.19 -6.12
N GLN A 160 10.64 -5.31 -6.96
CA GLN A 160 11.22 -5.00 -8.27
C GLN A 160 12.57 -4.31 -8.14
N SER A 161 12.64 -3.28 -7.27
CA SER A 161 13.89 -2.53 -7.04
C SER A 161 14.98 -3.43 -6.44
N LEU A 162 14.62 -4.35 -5.53
CA LEU A 162 15.55 -5.32 -4.96
C LEU A 162 16.13 -6.24 -6.04
N ASN A 163 15.27 -6.83 -6.87
CA ASN A 163 15.69 -7.73 -7.94
C ASN A 163 16.66 -7.03 -8.91
N GLN A 164 16.31 -5.83 -9.36
CA GLN A 164 17.11 -5.06 -10.31
C GLN A 164 18.37 -4.48 -9.66
N SER A 165 18.27 -3.84 -8.49
CA SER A 165 19.40 -3.15 -7.86
C SER A 165 20.52 -4.10 -7.47
N VAL A 166 20.20 -5.22 -6.83
CA VAL A 166 21.23 -6.19 -6.37
C VAL A 166 21.95 -6.79 -7.56
N THR A 167 21.19 -7.27 -8.56
CA THR A 167 21.77 -7.83 -9.78
C THR A 167 22.66 -6.83 -10.50
N GLN A 168 22.14 -5.62 -10.74
CA GLN A 168 22.83 -4.59 -11.51
C GLN A 168 24.05 -4.02 -10.77
N LEU A 169 23.99 -3.90 -9.44
CA LEU A 169 25.13 -3.47 -8.62
C LEU A 169 26.29 -4.45 -8.74
N ILE A 170 26.02 -5.76 -8.56
CA ILE A 170 27.06 -6.80 -8.63
C ILE A 170 27.67 -6.85 -10.04
N THR A 171 26.83 -6.97 -11.07
CA THR A 171 27.32 -7.11 -12.46
C THR A 171 28.06 -5.84 -12.93
N SER A 172 27.57 -4.65 -12.61
CA SER A 172 28.23 -3.40 -13.01
C SER A 172 29.57 -3.23 -12.30
N LEU A 173 29.64 -3.50 -11.00
CA LEU A 173 30.90 -3.39 -10.24
C LEU A 173 31.94 -4.39 -10.75
N CYS A 174 31.54 -5.65 -10.95
CA CYS A 174 32.42 -6.69 -11.49
C CYS A 174 32.87 -6.35 -12.92
N THR A 175 31.98 -5.81 -13.76
CA THR A 175 32.31 -5.40 -15.12
C THR A 175 33.33 -4.24 -15.13
N VAL A 176 33.13 -3.21 -14.31
CA VAL A 176 34.07 -2.08 -14.23
C VAL A 176 35.47 -2.56 -13.79
N ILE A 177 35.54 -3.33 -12.69
CA ILE A 177 36.80 -3.88 -12.18
C ILE A 177 37.46 -4.80 -13.21
N GLY A 178 36.69 -5.72 -13.79
CA GLY A 178 37.20 -6.68 -14.75
C GLY A 178 37.68 -6.03 -16.06
N VAL A 179 36.94 -5.04 -16.59
CA VAL A 179 37.32 -4.29 -17.79
C VAL A 179 38.61 -3.50 -17.54
N ILE A 180 38.73 -2.77 -16.41
CA ILE A 180 39.97 -2.04 -16.06
C ILE A 180 41.14 -3.01 -15.95
N ALA A 181 40.98 -4.13 -15.26
CA ALA A 181 42.04 -5.15 -15.13
C ALA A 181 42.49 -5.67 -16.51
N MET A 182 41.54 -5.99 -17.39
CA MET A 182 41.85 -6.45 -18.75
C MET A 182 42.50 -5.37 -19.61
N MET A 183 42.08 -4.12 -19.51
CA MET A 183 42.70 -2.99 -20.22
C MET A 183 44.17 -2.78 -19.79
N LEU A 184 44.43 -2.88 -18.48
CA LEU A 184 45.81 -2.77 -17.95
C LEU A 184 46.71 -3.89 -18.45
N THR A 185 46.20 -5.09 -18.69
CA THR A 185 46.99 -6.23 -19.26
C THR A 185 47.37 -6.02 -20.74
N ILE A 186 46.69 -5.14 -21.47
CA ILE A 186 46.95 -4.83 -22.88
C ILE A 186 47.89 -3.63 -22.99
N SER A 187 47.53 -2.50 -22.40
CA SER A 187 48.38 -1.29 -22.40
C SER A 187 47.98 -0.33 -21.27
N PRO A 188 48.89 -0.08 -20.29
CA PRO A 188 48.65 0.92 -19.24
C PRO A 188 48.44 2.34 -19.80
N LEU A 189 49.17 2.70 -20.86
CA LEU A 189 49.06 4.03 -21.49
C LEU A 189 47.67 4.25 -22.11
N MET A 190 47.18 3.30 -22.89
CA MET A 190 45.85 3.39 -23.49
C MET A 190 44.75 3.38 -22.41
N THR A 191 44.96 2.64 -21.31
CA THR A 191 44.07 2.63 -20.16
C THR A 191 43.98 3.99 -19.50
N LEU A 192 45.12 4.68 -19.31
CA LEU A 192 45.15 6.02 -18.75
C LEU A 192 44.38 7.02 -19.63
N ILE A 193 44.57 6.96 -20.94
CA ILE A 193 43.84 7.83 -21.90
C ILE A 193 42.33 7.58 -21.80
N SER A 194 41.91 6.31 -21.73
CA SER A 194 40.50 5.95 -21.60
C SER A 194 39.90 6.41 -20.28
N LEU A 195 40.66 6.36 -19.19
CA LEU A 195 40.22 6.86 -17.88
C LEU A 195 40.03 8.38 -17.85
N ILE A 196 40.79 9.16 -18.65
CA ILE A 196 40.63 10.63 -18.75
C ILE A 196 39.29 11.00 -19.41
N ILE A 197 38.72 10.12 -20.25
CA ILE A 197 37.40 10.34 -20.87
C ILE A 197 36.29 10.41 -19.85
N LEU A 198 36.41 9.70 -18.72
CA LEU A 198 35.37 9.65 -17.68
C LEU A 198 35.09 11.00 -17.01
N PRO A 199 36.10 11.71 -16.47
CA PRO A 199 35.86 13.02 -15.86
C PRO A 199 35.32 14.04 -16.88
N VAL A 200 35.74 13.95 -18.15
CA VAL A 200 35.20 14.80 -19.22
C VAL A 200 33.72 14.51 -19.46
N SER A 201 33.36 13.24 -19.58
CA SER A 201 31.95 12.80 -19.71
C SER A 201 31.11 13.25 -18.51
N MET A 202 31.65 13.05 -17.31
CA MET A 202 30.95 13.40 -16.06
C MET A 202 30.72 14.90 -15.93
N LEU A 203 31.69 15.71 -16.32
CA LEU A 203 31.57 17.18 -16.35
C LEU A 203 30.45 17.62 -17.31
N LEU A 204 30.42 17.08 -18.54
CA LEU A 204 29.42 17.42 -19.53
C LEU A 204 28.01 16.99 -19.09
N ILE A 205 27.87 15.77 -18.53
CA ILE A 205 26.61 15.31 -17.96
C ILE A 205 26.15 16.26 -16.85
N MET A 206 27.04 16.62 -15.92
CA MET A 206 26.71 17.50 -14.80
C MET A 206 26.19 18.86 -15.27
N LEU A 207 26.76 19.42 -16.32
CA LEU A 207 26.32 20.68 -16.93
C LEU A 207 24.90 20.55 -17.51
N VAL A 208 24.63 19.48 -18.24
CA VAL A 208 23.31 19.20 -18.81
C VAL A 208 22.28 18.98 -17.71
N VAL A 209 22.59 18.15 -16.72
CA VAL A 209 21.69 17.84 -15.58
C VAL A 209 21.38 19.10 -14.78
N LYS A 210 22.38 19.91 -14.45
CA LYS A 210 22.19 21.18 -13.70
C LYS A 210 21.21 22.11 -14.43
N LYS A 211 21.30 22.20 -15.75
CA LYS A 211 20.41 23.04 -16.56
C LYS A 211 19.02 22.43 -16.73
N SER A 212 18.92 21.11 -16.88
CA SER A 212 17.66 20.38 -17.04
C SER A 212 16.82 20.34 -15.76
N GLN A 213 17.47 20.30 -14.58
CA GLN A 213 16.81 20.10 -13.27
C GLN A 213 15.76 21.17 -12.95
N LYS A 214 15.97 22.43 -13.40
CA LYS A 214 14.99 23.52 -13.23
C LYS A 214 13.68 23.20 -13.94
N TYR A 215 13.77 22.75 -15.19
CA TYR A 215 12.61 22.43 -16.01
C TYR A 215 11.94 21.13 -15.57
N PHE A 216 12.71 20.16 -15.14
CA PHE A 216 12.18 18.92 -14.58
C PHE A 216 11.34 19.16 -13.31
N LYS A 217 11.83 20.02 -12.40
CA LYS A 217 11.05 20.41 -11.20
C LYS A 217 9.76 21.14 -11.58
N ALA A 218 9.82 22.05 -12.56
CA ALA A 218 8.64 22.75 -13.06
C ALA A 218 7.63 21.78 -13.69
N GLN A 219 8.09 20.87 -14.54
CA GLN A 219 7.28 19.82 -15.14
C GLN A 219 6.54 18.99 -14.08
N GLN A 220 7.24 18.54 -13.03
CA GLN A 220 6.61 17.76 -11.95
C GLN A 220 5.59 18.59 -11.16
N LYS A 221 5.88 19.86 -10.91
CA LYS A 221 4.97 20.76 -10.21
C LYS A 221 3.66 20.93 -11.00
N TYR A 222 3.76 21.32 -12.27
CA TYR A 222 2.58 21.59 -13.10
C TYR A 222 1.82 20.33 -13.49
N LEU A 223 2.49 19.17 -13.57
CA LEU A 223 1.82 17.87 -13.71
C LEU A 223 0.92 17.59 -12.49
N GLY A 224 1.44 17.81 -11.27
CA GLY A 224 0.63 17.66 -10.05
C GLY A 224 -0.51 18.68 -9.94
N GLU A 225 -0.34 19.91 -10.46
CA GLU A 225 -1.42 20.91 -10.51
C GLU A 225 -2.52 20.47 -11.50
N ILE A 226 -2.17 19.92 -12.67
CA ILE A 226 -3.14 19.39 -13.65
C ILE A 226 -3.88 18.19 -13.07
N ASP A 227 -3.18 17.25 -12.45
CA ASP A 227 -3.81 16.09 -11.82
C ASP A 227 -4.83 16.53 -10.76
N GLY A 228 -4.47 17.52 -9.92
CA GLY A 228 -5.40 18.10 -8.95
C GLY A 228 -6.61 18.80 -9.58
N GLN A 229 -6.41 19.57 -10.66
CA GLN A 229 -7.51 20.21 -11.40
C GLN A 229 -8.46 19.19 -12.02
N ILE A 230 -7.91 18.11 -12.61
CA ILE A 230 -8.73 17.04 -13.19
C ILE A 230 -9.55 16.34 -12.11
N GLU A 231 -8.94 16.00 -10.97
CA GLU A 231 -9.62 15.35 -9.85
C GLU A 231 -10.74 16.23 -9.30
N GLU A 232 -10.47 17.53 -9.09
CA GLU A 232 -11.45 18.49 -8.60
C GLU A 232 -12.62 18.67 -9.59
N THR A 233 -12.31 18.93 -10.88
CA THR A 233 -13.34 19.12 -11.91
C THR A 233 -14.16 17.86 -12.14
N PHE A 234 -13.55 16.67 -12.08
CA PHE A 234 -14.25 15.40 -12.24
C PHE A 234 -15.15 15.10 -11.05
N SER A 235 -14.64 15.30 -9.84
CA SER A 235 -15.41 15.07 -8.60
C SER A 235 -16.55 16.09 -8.45
N GLY A 236 -16.31 17.34 -8.86
CA GLY A 236 -17.30 18.42 -8.85
C GLY A 236 -18.09 18.58 -10.15
N HIS A 237 -18.07 17.57 -11.07
CA HIS A 237 -18.63 17.73 -12.42
C HIS A 237 -20.10 18.15 -12.44
N GLN A 238 -20.91 17.65 -11.52
CA GLN A 238 -22.31 18.06 -11.39
C GLN A 238 -22.45 19.54 -11.06
N VAL A 239 -21.56 20.10 -10.22
CA VAL A 239 -21.54 21.52 -9.87
C VAL A 239 -21.10 22.35 -11.06
N VAL A 240 -20.03 21.94 -11.76
CA VAL A 240 -19.57 22.61 -12.99
C VAL A 240 -20.70 22.70 -14.02
N LYS A 241 -21.46 21.61 -14.22
CA LYS A 241 -22.62 21.56 -15.12
C LYS A 241 -23.78 22.41 -14.63
N ALA A 242 -24.11 22.36 -13.33
CA ALA A 242 -25.23 23.11 -12.76
C ALA A 242 -25.04 24.65 -12.88
N PHE A 243 -23.77 25.10 -12.82
CA PHE A 243 -23.42 26.53 -12.89
C PHE A 243 -22.87 26.95 -14.26
N ASN A 244 -22.86 26.09 -15.30
CA ASN A 244 -22.37 26.36 -16.65
C ASN A 244 -20.92 26.90 -16.67
N GLN A 245 -20.03 26.33 -15.88
CA GLN A 245 -18.65 26.79 -15.75
C GLN A 245 -17.63 25.98 -16.58
N GLU A 246 -18.09 25.16 -17.53
CA GLU A 246 -17.21 24.29 -18.34
C GLU A 246 -16.13 25.08 -19.11
N GLN A 247 -16.51 26.25 -19.63
CA GLN A 247 -15.57 27.08 -20.39
C GLN A 247 -14.48 27.67 -19.48
N THR A 248 -14.84 28.08 -18.28
CA THR A 248 -13.90 28.63 -17.28
C THR A 248 -12.90 27.56 -16.84
N GLU A 249 -13.37 26.33 -16.56
CA GLU A 249 -12.50 25.21 -16.20
C GLU A 249 -11.57 24.80 -17.35
N LEU A 250 -12.08 24.81 -18.60
CA LEU A 250 -11.27 24.52 -19.77
C LEU A 250 -10.15 25.57 -19.99
N GLU A 251 -10.44 26.85 -19.76
CA GLU A 251 -9.45 27.93 -19.86
C GLU A 251 -8.37 27.82 -18.77
N ASN A 252 -8.75 27.49 -17.55
CA ASN A 252 -7.82 27.23 -16.45
C ASN A 252 -6.92 26.05 -16.75
N PHE A 253 -7.49 24.95 -17.24
CA PHE A 253 -6.74 23.78 -17.64
C PHE A 253 -5.74 24.11 -18.76
N LYS A 254 -6.17 24.84 -19.82
CA LYS A 254 -5.29 25.24 -20.92
C LYS A 254 -4.09 26.05 -20.44
N LYS A 255 -4.28 27.03 -19.57
CA LYS A 255 -3.18 27.84 -19.00
C LYS A 255 -2.13 26.98 -18.29
N THR A 256 -2.56 26.06 -17.44
CA THR A 256 -1.66 25.17 -16.70
C THR A 256 -0.97 24.18 -17.65
N ASN A 257 -1.72 23.66 -18.63
CA ASN A 257 -1.20 22.73 -19.64
C ASN A 257 -0.15 23.36 -20.56
N ASP A 258 -0.30 24.62 -20.94
CA ASP A 258 0.69 25.34 -21.76
C ASP A 258 2.01 25.51 -20.99
N ILE A 259 1.97 25.82 -19.70
CA ILE A 259 3.17 25.89 -18.85
C ILE A 259 3.80 24.50 -18.68
N LEU A 260 2.98 23.47 -18.51
CA LEU A 260 3.45 22.08 -18.46
C LEU A 260 4.14 21.69 -19.75
N TYR A 261 3.53 22.00 -20.91
CA TYR A 261 4.10 21.73 -22.23
C TYR A 261 5.49 22.35 -22.38
N GLU A 262 5.64 23.66 -22.09
CA GLU A 262 6.95 24.33 -22.20
C GLU A 262 8.00 23.71 -21.27
N SER A 263 7.62 23.41 -20.04
CA SER A 263 8.50 22.83 -19.04
C SER A 263 8.92 21.41 -19.42
N ALA A 264 7.96 20.60 -19.89
CA ALA A 264 8.19 19.24 -20.34
C ALA A 264 9.07 19.19 -21.60
N TRP A 265 8.77 20.05 -22.60
CA TRP A 265 9.57 20.11 -23.82
C TRP A 265 11.03 20.44 -23.53
N LYS A 266 11.29 21.49 -22.73
CA LYS A 266 12.65 21.91 -22.35
C LYS A 266 13.37 20.84 -21.52
N SER A 267 12.65 20.19 -20.59
CA SER A 267 13.15 19.08 -19.78
C SER A 267 13.55 17.88 -20.64
N GLN A 268 12.66 17.44 -21.53
CA GLN A 268 12.88 16.29 -22.42
C GLN A 268 13.97 16.55 -23.45
N PHE A 269 14.00 17.75 -24.05
CA PHE A 269 15.06 18.13 -24.99
C PHE A 269 16.43 18.07 -24.34
N LEU A 270 16.61 18.72 -23.18
CA LEU A 270 17.90 18.71 -22.47
C LEU A 270 18.29 17.30 -22.02
N SER A 271 17.33 16.53 -21.50
CA SER A 271 17.59 15.13 -21.10
C SER A 271 17.92 14.26 -22.31
N GLY A 272 17.26 14.48 -23.44
CA GLY A 272 17.50 13.78 -24.70
C GLY A 272 18.90 14.04 -25.29
N LEU A 273 19.52 15.21 -25.00
CA LEU A 273 20.90 15.51 -25.42
C LEU A 273 21.95 14.64 -24.70
N MET A 274 21.61 14.03 -23.56
CA MET A 274 22.60 13.26 -22.78
C MET A 274 23.19 12.10 -23.60
N MET A 275 22.37 11.31 -24.27
CA MET A 275 22.84 10.16 -25.07
C MET A 275 23.71 10.59 -26.27
N PRO A 276 23.31 11.56 -27.12
CA PRO A 276 24.18 12.07 -28.18
C PRO A 276 25.52 12.62 -27.70
N VAL A 277 25.53 13.39 -26.60
CA VAL A 277 26.76 13.92 -26.00
C VAL A 277 27.66 12.80 -25.50
N MET A 278 27.10 11.80 -24.81
CA MET A 278 27.87 10.64 -24.34
C MET A 278 28.45 9.83 -25.51
N ASN A 279 27.67 9.62 -26.57
CA ASN A 279 28.14 8.93 -27.77
C ASN A 279 29.26 9.71 -28.47
N PHE A 280 29.14 11.04 -28.54
CA PHE A 280 30.18 11.88 -29.11
C PHE A 280 31.49 11.76 -28.33
N VAL A 281 31.45 11.88 -27.00
CA VAL A 281 32.64 11.75 -26.12
C VAL A 281 33.24 10.35 -26.23
N SER A 282 32.41 9.32 -26.25
CA SER A 282 32.83 7.92 -26.42
C SER A 282 33.53 7.70 -27.76
N ASN A 283 33.03 8.30 -28.85
CA ASN A 283 33.63 8.21 -30.18
C ASN A 283 34.96 8.98 -30.26
N LEU A 284 35.09 10.15 -29.60
CA LEU A 284 36.39 10.84 -29.48
C LEU A 284 37.39 9.95 -28.75
N GLY A 285 36.97 9.28 -27.67
CA GLY A 285 37.80 8.31 -26.97
C GLY A 285 38.22 7.15 -27.86
N TYR A 286 37.30 6.62 -28.64
CA TYR A 286 37.57 5.57 -29.64
C TYR A 286 38.67 6.03 -30.62
N VAL A 287 38.55 7.23 -31.18
CA VAL A 287 39.56 7.80 -32.14
C VAL A 287 40.92 7.94 -31.47
N ALA A 288 40.97 8.49 -30.25
CA ALA A 288 42.22 8.64 -29.50
C ALA A 288 42.90 7.27 -29.24
N VAL A 289 42.12 6.27 -28.81
CA VAL A 289 42.61 4.90 -28.58
C VAL A 289 43.06 4.24 -29.86
N ALA A 290 42.36 4.46 -30.98
CA ALA A 290 42.77 3.91 -32.28
C ALA A 290 44.08 4.50 -32.78
N ILE A 291 44.28 5.82 -32.66
CA ILE A 291 45.54 6.50 -33.07
C ILE A 291 46.70 5.98 -32.21
N VAL A 292 46.58 6.04 -30.89
CA VAL A 292 47.65 5.61 -29.97
C VAL A 292 47.92 4.11 -30.11
N GLY A 293 46.86 3.32 -30.24
CA GLY A 293 46.97 1.88 -30.48
C GLY A 293 47.69 1.53 -31.76
N ALA A 294 47.41 2.25 -32.87
CA ALA A 294 48.11 2.08 -34.14
C ALA A 294 49.61 2.45 -34.01
N MET A 295 49.92 3.53 -33.30
CA MET A 295 51.34 3.93 -33.05
C MET A 295 52.09 2.85 -32.23
N LEU A 296 51.46 2.30 -31.18
CA LEU A 296 52.08 1.26 -30.36
C LEU A 296 52.19 -0.06 -31.11
N ALA A 297 51.27 -0.39 -31.99
CA ALA A 297 51.33 -1.59 -32.83
C ALA A 297 52.42 -1.47 -33.90
N ALA A 298 52.57 -0.27 -34.54
CA ALA A 298 53.64 0.01 -35.50
C ALA A 298 55.03 -0.11 -34.84
N ASN A 299 55.17 0.24 -33.57
CA ASN A 299 56.39 0.05 -32.76
C ASN A 299 56.57 -1.36 -32.20
N GLY A 300 55.66 -2.29 -32.52
CA GLY A 300 55.72 -3.68 -32.05
C GLY A 300 55.41 -3.87 -30.54
N THR A 301 54.90 -2.82 -29.87
CA THR A 301 54.64 -2.86 -28.41
C THR A 301 53.35 -3.60 -28.08
N ILE A 302 52.35 -3.58 -28.96
CA ILE A 302 51.06 -4.30 -28.83
C ILE A 302 50.72 -4.99 -30.14
N GLU A 303 49.95 -6.07 -30.06
CA GLU A 303 49.41 -6.81 -31.23
C GLU A 303 48.14 -6.11 -31.77
N ILE A 304 47.85 -6.29 -33.06
CA ILE A 304 46.67 -5.67 -33.72
C ILE A 304 45.35 -6.13 -33.04
N GLY A 305 45.28 -7.41 -32.66
CA GLY A 305 44.13 -7.91 -31.89
C GLY A 305 43.97 -7.24 -30.53
N GLY A 306 45.06 -6.76 -29.94
CA GLY A 306 45.04 -5.94 -28.71
C GLY A 306 44.28 -4.63 -28.91
N ILE A 307 44.41 -3.95 -30.08
CA ILE A 307 43.65 -2.75 -30.41
C ILE A 307 42.16 -3.06 -30.49
N VAL A 308 41.79 -4.15 -31.19
CA VAL A 308 40.40 -4.58 -31.35
C VAL A 308 39.75 -4.88 -30.01
N SER A 309 40.48 -5.62 -29.13
CA SER A 309 40.03 -5.91 -27.77
C SER A 309 39.84 -4.65 -26.95
N PHE A 310 40.81 -3.73 -27.01
CA PHE A 310 40.80 -2.49 -26.23
C PHE A 310 39.64 -1.58 -26.61
N VAL A 311 39.35 -1.44 -27.90
CA VAL A 311 38.21 -0.68 -28.41
C VAL A 311 36.88 -1.24 -27.86
N GLN A 312 36.75 -2.56 -27.79
CA GLN A 312 35.56 -3.17 -27.19
C GLN A 312 35.47 -2.91 -25.69
N TYR A 313 36.58 -2.90 -24.96
CA TYR A 313 36.61 -2.58 -23.55
C TYR A 313 36.20 -1.12 -23.29
N VAL A 314 36.68 -0.16 -24.09
CA VAL A 314 36.26 1.26 -23.98
C VAL A 314 34.75 1.40 -24.14
N LYS A 315 34.16 0.73 -25.13
CA LYS A 315 32.70 0.75 -25.32
C LYS A 315 31.93 0.12 -24.15
N ARG A 316 32.45 -0.97 -23.57
CA ARG A 316 31.83 -1.69 -22.45
C ARG A 316 32.04 -1.01 -21.11
N PHE A 317 32.93 -0.04 -20.99
CA PHE A 317 33.26 0.62 -19.74
C PHE A 317 32.24 1.68 -19.32
N THR A 318 31.66 2.43 -20.28
CA THR A 318 30.78 3.55 -20.01
C THR A 318 29.39 3.12 -19.50
N GLN A 319 28.85 2.01 -20.02
CA GLN A 319 27.50 1.54 -19.70
C GLN A 319 27.33 1.18 -18.20
N PRO A 320 28.22 0.39 -17.56
CA PRO A 320 28.10 0.08 -16.14
C PRO A 320 28.11 1.28 -15.21
N ILE A 321 28.83 2.35 -15.56
CA ILE A 321 28.89 3.58 -14.76
C ILE A 321 27.50 4.27 -14.75
N THR A 322 26.86 4.36 -15.91
CA THR A 322 25.50 4.88 -16.01
C THR A 322 24.52 4.01 -15.21
N GLN A 323 24.66 2.70 -15.27
CA GLN A 323 23.85 1.76 -14.51
C GLN A 323 24.03 1.91 -13.00
N LEU A 324 25.26 2.11 -12.50
CA LEU A 324 25.50 2.36 -11.07
C LEU A 324 24.81 3.65 -10.57
N ALA A 325 24.76 4.69 -11.42
CA ALA A 325 24.01 5.90 -11.08
C ALA A 325 22.48 5.63 -10.98
N GLN A 326 21.94 4.80 -11.86
CA GLN A 326 20.52 4.38 -11.81
C GLN A 326 20.22 3.53 -10.57
N VAL A 327 21.13 2.62 -10.21
CA VAL A 327 21.00 1.78 -9.00
C VAL A 327 20.86 2.63 -7.75
N SER A 328 21.56 3.75 -7.64
CA SER A 328 21.42 4.67 -6.49
C SER A 328 19.99 5.17 -6.32
N ASN A 329 19.31 5.53 -7.41
CA ASN A 329 17.91 5.98 -7.37
C ASN A 329 16.96 4.82 -7.01
N MET A 330 17.22 3.62 -7.57
CA MET A 330 16.42 2.43 -7.27
C MET A 330 16.56 2.00 -5.81
N LEU A 331 17.76 2.07 -5.23
CA LEU A 331 17.99 1.80 -3.81
C LEU A 331 17.28 2.81 -2.91
N GLN A 332 17.22 4.09 -3.29
CA GLN A 332 16.46 5.09 -2.55
C GLN A 332 14.96 4.83 -2.60
N SER A 333 14.42 4.46 -3.77
CA SER A 333 13.02 4.08 -3.92
C SER A 333 12.67 2.85 -3.10
N MET A 334 13.52 1.81 -3.18
CA MET A 334 13.39 0.59 -2.39
C MET A 334 13.39 0.89 -0.88
N ALA A 335 14.32 1.73 -0.43
CA ALA A 335 14.41 2.09 0.98
C ALA A 335 13.19 2.89 1.45
N ALA A 336 12.67 3.83 0.65
CA ALA A 336 11.49 4.60 1.00
C ALA A 336 10.24 3.71 1.11
N SER A 337 10.04 2.76 0.18
CA SER A 337 8.94 1.80 0.25
C SER A 337 9.10 0.83 1.43
N ALA A 338 10.31 0.32 1.67
CA ALA A 338 10.61 -0.54 2.82
C ALA A 338 10.40 0.20 4.16
N GLU A 339 10.78 1.48 4.27
CA GLU A 339 10.56 2.30 5.47
C GLU A 339 9.08 2.39 5.82
N ARG A 340 8.20 2.68 4.84
CA ARG A 340 6.75 2.73 5.07
C ARG A 340 6.16 1.38 5.48
N ILE A 341 6.68 0.28 4.91
CA ILE A 341 6.27 -1.08 5.30
C ILE A 341 6.68 -1.37 6.73
N PHE A 342 7.95 -1.10 7.10
CA PHE A 342 8.46 -1.36 8.45
C PHE A 342 7.85 -0.41 9.50
N GLU A 343 7.58 0.85 9.17
CA GLU A 343 6.79 1.74 10.03
C GLU A 343 5.46 1.07 10.42
N PHE A 344 4.72 0.53 9.44
CA PHE A 344 3.47 -0.14 9.72
C PHE A 344 3.65 -1.45 10.51
N LEU A 345 4.64 -2.27 10.16
CA LEU A 345 4.89 -3.54 10.86
C LEU A 345 5.36 -3.34 12.31
N ASN A 346 5.98 -2.20 12.62
CA ASN A 346 6.48 -1.86 13.95
C ASN A 346 5.47 -1.07 14.80
N GLU A 347 4.28 -0.70 14.25
CA GLU A 347 3.21 -0.08 15.04
C GLU A 347 2.74 -0.98 16.18
N GLU A 348 2.26 -0.37 17.25
CA GLU A 348 1.75 -1.10 18.40
C GLU A 348 0.48 -1.88 18.05
N GLU A 349 0.43 -3.13 18.47
CA GLU A 349 -0.72 -4.01 18.27
C GLU A 349 -1.69 -3.90 19.45
N GLU A 350 -2.97 -4.14 19.18
CA GLU A 350 -3.99 -4.26 20.20
C GLU A 350 -3.74 -5.51 21.06
N GLN A 351 -3.73 -5.37 22.38
CA GLN A 351 -3.59 -6.51 23.27
C GLN A 351 -4.83 -7.43 23.16
N GLN A 352 -4.67 -8.59 22.56
CA GLN A 352 -5.77 -9.51 22.26
C GLN A 352 -6.14 -10.40 23.45
N THR A 353 -5.17 -10.81 24.26
CA THR A 353 -5.31 -11.82 25.32
C THR A 353 -4.88 -11.28 26.66
N VAL A 354 -5.47 -11.83 27.73
CA VAL A 354 -5.18 -11.52 29.14
C VAL A 354 -4.65 -12.79 29.82
N GLU A 355 -3.79 -12.68 30.84
CA GLU A 355 -3.19 -13.85 31.50
C GLU A 355 -4.22 -14.78 32.18
N ASN A 356 -5.26 -14.21 32.81
CA ASN A 356 -6.34 -14.96 33.46
C ASN A 356 -7.69 -14.43 32.96
N PRO A 357 -8.15 -14.81 31.75
CA PRO A 357 -9.36 -14.24 31.19
C PRO A 357 -10.61 -14.70 31.95
N ALA A 358 -11.56 -13.77 32.13
CA ALA A 358 -12.90 -14.10 32.56
C ALA A 358 -13.62 -14.98 31.51
N SER A 359 -14.47 -15.90 31.97
CA SER A 359 -15.22 -16.78 31.04
C SER A 359 -16.28 -16.00 30.27
N PRO A 360 -16.41 -16.22 28.95
CA PRO A 360 -17.48 -15.60 28.15
C PRO A 360 -18.89 -16.01 28.62
N ASP A 361 -19.03 -17.15 29.29
CA ASP A 361 -20.31 -17.62 29.87
C ASP A 361 -20.85 -16.67 30.96
N CYS A 362 -20.02 -15.79 31.49
CA CYS A 362 -20.43 -14.75 32.45
C CYS A 362 -21.25 -13.63 31.80
N ILE A 363 -21.28 -13.49 30.48
CA ILE A 363 -21.95 -12.38 29.78
C ILE A 363 -23.45 -12.69 29.66
N ASN A 364 -24.24 -12.22 30.65
CA ASN A 364 -25.71 -12.46 30.70
C ASN A 364 -26.54 -11.20 30.38
N GLY A 365 -25.90 -10.09 30.01
CA GLY A 365 -26.59 -8.86 29.64
C GLY A 365 -26.61 -7.77 30.71
N GLN A 366 -26.07 -8.01 31.93
CA GLN A 366 -25.88 -6.93 32.92
C GLN A 366 -24.64 -6.10 32.52
N VAL A 367 -24.78 -4.77 32.48
CA VAL A 367 -23.71 -3.84 32.14
C VAL A 367 -23.69 -2.70 33.17
N SER A 368 -22.53 -2.41 33.78
CA SER A 368 -22.35 -1.23 34.61
C SER A 368 -21.18 -0.38 34.14
N PHE A 369 -21.39 0.93 34.18
CA PHE A 369 -20.37 1.94 33.90
C PHE A 369 -20.06 2.65 35.22
N GLU A 370 -18.83 2.62 35.64
CA GLU A 370 -18.35 3.17 36.93
C GLU A 370 -17.33 4.27 36.67
N HIS A 371 -17.72 5.53 36.80
CA HIS A 371 -16.86 6.71 36.65
C HIS A 371 -16.00 6.69 35.38
N VAL A 372 -16.61 6.33 34.24
CA VAL A 372 -15.91 6.16 32.97
C VAL A 372 -15.48 7.50 32.41
N GLN A 373 -14.17 7.65 32.16
CA GLN A 373 -13.58 8.79 31.47
C GLN A 373 -12.83 8.33 30.24
N PHE A 374 -12.96 9.08 29.16
CA PHE A 374 -12.29 8.76 27.90
C PHE A 374 -12.06 9.97 27.01
N GLY A 375 -10.91 9.98 26.33
CA GLY A 375 -10.58 10.89 25.25
C GLY A 375 -9.70 10.22 24.21
N TYR A 376 -9.95 10.52 22.93
CA TYR A 376 -9.12 10.04 21.80
C TYR A 376 -7.70 10.62 21.82
N LYS A 377 -7.52 11.74 22.54
CA LYS A 377 -6.21 12.37 22.79
C LYS A 377 -6.03 12.58 24.29
N PRO A 378 -4.79 12.46 24.81
CA PRO A 378 -4.54 12.61 26.24
C PRO A 378 -5.05 13.92 26.84
N ASP A 379 -5.01 15.00 26.06
CA ASP A 379 -5.33 16.36 26.53
C ASP A 379 -6.79 16.77 26.30
N HIS A 380 -7.63 15.86 25.76
CA HIS A 380 -9.02 16.21 25.40
C HIS A 380 -9.97 15.05 25.72
N LEU A 381 -10.62 15.13 26.89
CA LEU A 381 -11.68 14.20 27.26
C LEU A 381 -12.93 14.44 26.39
N VAL A 382 -13.56 13.35 25.98
CA VAL A 382 -14.85 13.32 25.25
C VAL A 382 -15.95 12.78 26.16
N ILE A 383 -15.60 11.92 27.10
CA ILE A 383 -16.45 11.41 28.18
C ILE A 383 -15.78 11.81 29.50
N HIS A 384 -16.50 12.49 30.40
CA HIS A 384 -15.91 13.09 31.61
C HIS A 384 -16.20 12.27 32.87
N ASP A 385 -17.49 11.86 33.09
CA ASP A 385 -17.90 11.02 34.22
C ASP A 385 -19.19 10.26 33.90
N PHE A 386 -19.06 9.15 33.16
CA PHE A 386 -20.22 8.39 32.74
C PHE A 386 -20.50 7.26 33.74
N ASN A 387 -21.69 7.31 34.39
CA ASN A 387 -22.16 6.35 35.39
C ASN A 387 -23.55 5.84 35.01
N CYS A 388 -23.70 4.52 34.89
CA CYS A 388 -24.98 3.91 34.57
C CYS A 388 -24.99 2.41 34.92
N ASP A 389 -26.12 1.92 35.43
CA ASP A 389 -26.37 0.50 35.65
C ASP A 389 -27.50 0.01 34.77
N VAL A 390 -27.25 -1.02 33.96
CA VAL A 390 -28.21 -1.62 33.03
C VAL A 390 -28.46 -3.09 33.42
N LYS A 391 -29.71 -3.41 33.56
CA LYS A 391 -30.15 -4.78 33.94
C LYS A 391 -30.28 -5.70 32.72
N PRO A 392 -30.14 -7.02 32.88
CA PRO A 392 -30.36 -7.97 31.79
C PRO A 392 -31.72 -7.79 31.13
N GLY A 393 -31.78 -7.82 29.82
CA GLY A 393 -33.00 -7.69 29.02
C GLY A 393 -33.55 -6.28 28.91
N GLN A 394 -32.88 -5.26 29.47
CA GLN A 394 -33.30 -3.86 29.45
C GLN A 394 -32.96 -3.17 28.12
N MET A 395 -33.92 -2.41 27.58
CA MET A 395 -33.71 -1.57 26.43
C MET A 395 -33.29 -0.15 26.86
N VAL A 396 -32.06 0.24 26.50
CA VAL A 396 -31.45 1.53 26.83
C VAL A 396 -31.38 2.41 25.58
N ALA A 397 -32.09 3.54 25.58
CA ALA A 397 -32.00 4.54 24.52
C ALA A 397 -30.96 5.61 24.88
N ILE A 398 -29.98 5.84 24.01
CA ILE A 398 -28.98 6.89 24.17
C ILE A 398 -29.37 8.05 23.25
N VAL A 399 -29.74 9.18 23.85
CA VAL A 399 -30.20 10.39 23.12
C VAL A 399 -29.30 11.59 23.42
N GLY A 400 -29.24 12.55 22.51
CA GLY A 400 -28.46 13.78 22.69
C GLY A 400 -28.03 14.38 21.34
N PRO A 401 -27.51 15.60 21.33
CA PRO A 401 -27.08 16.28 20.10
C PRO A 401 -25.88 15.58 19.44
N THR A 402 -25.58 15.94 18.19
CA THR A 402 -24.38 15.47 17.51
C THR A 402 -23.14 15.93 18.27
N GLY A 403 -22.20 15.03 18.50
CA GLY A 403 -20.99 15.31 19.29
C GLY A 403 -21.14 15.07 20.79
N ALA A 404 -22.30 14.68 21.31
CA ALA A 404 -22.51 14.39 22.73
C ALA A 404 -21.74 13.16 23.28
N GLY A 405 -21.07 12.36 22.43
CA GLY A 405 -20.31 11.18 22.87
C GLY A 405 -21.03 9.83 22.67
N LYS A 406 -22.24 9.79 22.09
CA LYS A 406 -23.05 8.57 21.92
C LYS A 406 -22.28 7.43 21.22
N THR A 407 -21.71 7.68 20.06
CA THR A 407 -20.92 6.68 19.31
C THR A 407 -19.63 6.29 20.05
N THR A 408 -19.07 7.22 20.85
CA THR A 408 -17.89 6.93 21.68
C THR A 408 -18.22 5.88 22.76
N MET A 409 -19.40 5.98 23.40
CA MET A 409 -19.84 5.00 24.39
C MET A 409 -19.96 3.58 23.78
N VAL A 410 -20.52 3.48 22.58
CA VAL A 410 -20.60 2.22 21.84
C VAL A 410 -19.20 1.64 21.58
N LYS A 411 -18.27 2.47 21.14
CA LYS A 411 -16.88 2.05 20.89
C LYS A 411 -16.16 1.58 22.17
N LEU A 412 -16.45 2.19 23.30
CA LEU A 412 -15.92 1.79 24.60
C LEU A 412 -16.52 0.46 25.08
N LEU A 413 -17.84 0.29 24.92
CA LEU A 413 -18.53 -0.94 25.30
C LEU A 413 -18.01 -2.16 24.51
N MET A 414 -17.76 -1.99 23.20
CA MET A 414 -17.13 -3.02 22.34
C MET A 414 -15.62 -3.19 22.58
N ARG A 415 -15.05 -2.39 23.51
CA ARG A 415 -13.62 -2.34 23.77
C ARG A 415 -12.80 -2.14 22.48
N PHE A 416 -13.27 -1.25 21.57
CA PHE A 416 -12.45 -0.75 20.46
C PHE A 416 -11.41 0.25 20.96
N TYR A 417 -11.64 0.82 22.14
CA TYR A 417 -10.74 1.64 22.92
C TYR A 417 -10.85 1.23 24.38
N ASP A 418 -9.74 1.28 25.11
CA ASP A 418 -9.75 1.11 26.56
C ASP A 418 -10.03 2.47 27.22
N VAL A 419 -10.74 2.48 28.35
CA VAL A 419 -11.07 3.70 29.11
C VAL A 419 -9.82 4.33 29.73
N ASN A 420 -9.78 5.66 29.83
CA ASN A 420 -8.67 6.36 30.49
C ASN A 420 -8.73 6.21 32.03
N SER A 421 -9.92 6.25 32.60
CA SER A 421 -10.18 5.95 34.03
C SER A 421 -11.58 5.39 34.21
N GLY A 422 -11.86 4.83 35.37
CA GLY A 422 -13.10 4.12 35.66
C GLY A 422 -13.11 2.70 35.12
N ALA A 423 -14.28 2.09 35.05
CA ALA A 423 -14.47 0.72 34.60
C ALA A 423 -15.82 0.53 33.88
N ILE A 424 -15.83 -0.34 32.89
CA ILE A 424 -17.05 -0.89 32.30
C ILE A 424 -17.08 -2.37 32.70
N ARG A 425 -18.17 -2.80 33.34
CA ARG A 425 -18.27 -4.18 33.82
C ARG A 425 -19.41 -4.92 33.18
N LEU A 426 -19.15 -6.17 32.87
CA LEU A 426 -20.16 -7.15 32.47
C LEU A 426 -20.30 -8.17 33.59
N ASN A 427 -21.48 -8.24 34.21
CA ASN A 427 -21.71 -9.12 35.36
C ASN A 427 -20.68 -8.97 36.51
N GLY A 428 -20.24 -7.75 36.79
CA GLY A 428 -19.24 -7.46 37.81
C GLY A 428 -17.78 -7.65 37.39
N HIS A 429 -17.51 -8.28 36.23
CA HIS A 429 -16.16 -8.39 35.68
C HIS A 429 -15.85 -7.20 34.78
N ASP A 430 -14.68 -6.60 34.91
CA ASP A 430 -14.21 -5.52 34.03
C ASP A 430 -14.04 -6.07 32.59
N ILE A 431 -14.45 -5.28 31.59
CA ILE A 431 -14.28 -5.68 30.19
C ILE A 431 -12.80 -5.91 29.81
N ARG A 432 -11.87 -5.35 30.59
CA ARG A 432 -10.42 -5.53 30.43
C ARG A 432 -9.94 -6.90 30.91
N ASP A 433 -10.72 -7.61 31.71
CA ASP A 433 -10.40 -8.95 32.20
C ASP A 433 -10.75 -10.06 31.19
N PHE A 434 -11.43 -9.74 30.11
CA PHE A 434 -11.75 -10.68 29.02
C PHE A 434 -10.71 -10.64 27.91
N ASN A 435 -10.49 -11.76 27.21
CA ASN A 435 -9.90 -11.68 25.87
C ASN A 435 -10.83 -10.88 24.97
N ARG A 436 -10.29 -10.12 24.04
CA ARG A 436 -11.12 -9.26 23.17
C ARG A 436 -12.05 -10.04 22.24
N SER A 437 -11.63 -11.24 21.75
CA SER A 437 -12.49 -12.14 20.99
C SER A 437 -13.70 -12.55 21.81
N ASP A 438 -13.46 -13.08 23.01
CA ASP A 438 -14.47 -13.65 23.88
C ASP A 438 -15.46 -12.57 24.36
N LEU A 439 -14.94 -11.36 24.65
CA LEU A 439 -15.79 -10.20 24.95
C LEU A 439 -16.73 -9.88 23.79
N ARG A 440 -16.19 -9.78 22.55
CA ARG A 440 -16.95 -9.38 21.36
C ARG A 440 -17.97 -10.43 20.92
N GLU A 441 -17.76 -11.70 21.23
CA GLU A 441 -18.75 -12.75 21.04
C GLU A 441 -20.03 -12.53 21.88
N GLY A 442 -19.98 -11.78 22.97
CA GLY A 442 -21.15 -11.38 23.75
C GLY A 442 -22.01 -10.28 23.12
N PHE A 443 -21.53 -9.62 22.05
CA PHE A 443 -22.19 -8.47 21.46
C PHE A 443 -22.67 -8.70 20.03
N GLY A 444 -23.94 -8.38 19.76
CA GLY A 444 -24.47 -8.21 18.42
C GLY A 444 -24.52 -6.73 18.03
N MET A 445 -24.16 -6.40 16.78
CA MET A 445 -24.05 -5.01 16.35
C MET A 445 -24.78 -4.78 15.02
N VAL A 446 -25.66 -3.78 14.97
CA VAL A 446 -26.27 -3.26 13.75
C VAL A 446 -25.91 -1.79 13.62
N LEU A 447 -25.05 -1.48 12.67
CA LEU A 447 -24.52 -0.12 12.43
C LEU A 447 -25.40 0.68 11.47
N GLN A 448 -25.31 2.00 11.55
CA GLN A 448 -25.91 2.94 10.59
C GLN A 448 -25.38 2.68 9.16
N ASP A 449 -24.05 2.57 9.01
CA ASP A 449 -23.42 2.21 7.76
C ASP A 449 -23.39 0.69 7.61
N THR A 450 -24.37 0.18 6.85
CA THR A 450 -24.53 -1.25 6.61
C THR A 450 -23.45 -1.76 5.66
N TRP A 451 -22.56 -2.63 6.15
CA TRP A 451 -21.53 -3.25 5.34
C TRP A 451 -21.88 -4.70 4.99
N LEU A 452 -21.88 -5.00 3.69
CA LEU A 452 -22.04 -6.35 3.14
C LEU A 452 -20.81 -6.70 2.31
N PHE A 453 -20.35 -7.93 2.44
CA PHE A 453 -19.21 -8.44 1.69
C PHE A 453 -19.65 -8.90 0.29
N LYS A 454 -18.71 -8.85 -0.66
CA LYS A 454 -18.87 -9.50 -1.96
C LYS A 454 -19.04 -11.01 -1.73
N GLY A 455 -20.11 -11.57 -2.24
CA GLY A 455 -20.50 -12.97 -2.06
C GLY A 455 -22.02 -13.12 -2.08
N THR A 456 -22.52 -14.29 -1.80
CA THR A 456 -23.96 -14.55 -1.81
C THR A 456 -24.68 -13.89 -0.63
N ILE A 457 -25.99 -13.65 -0.77
CA ILE A 457 -26.83 -13.19 0.35
C ILE A 457 -26.79 -14.20 1.50
N MET A 458 -26.80 -15.52 1.19
CA MET A 458 -26.68 -16.60 2.17
C MET A 458 -25.41 -16.46 3.02
N GLU A 459 -24.24 -16.27 2.38
CA GLU A 459 -22.96 -16.09 3.06
C GLU A 459 -22.92 -14.82 3.90
N ASN A 460 -23.51 -13.74 3.42
CA ASN A 460 -23.57 -12.48 4.15
C ASN A 460 -24.40 -12.57 5.44
N ILE A 461 -25.49 -13.34 5.46
CA ILE A 461 -26.25 -13.57 6.68
C ILE A 461 -25.50 -14.55 7.59
N ARG A 462 -24.94 -15.65 7.01
CA ARG A 462 -24.14 -16.66 7.74
C ARG A 462 -22.90 -16.09 8.41
N TYR A 463 -22.44 -14.90 7.98
CA TYR A 463 -21.33 -14.21 8.64
C TYR A 463 -21.55 -13.95 10.15
N GLY A 464 -22.80 -13.90 10.61
CA GLY A 464 -23.14 -13.81 12.03
C GLY A 464 -22.77 -15.05 12.84
N ARG A 465 -22.88 -16.25 12.22
CA ARG A 465 -22.47 -17.54 12.79
C ARG A 465 -22.08 -18.48 11.65
N LEU A 466 -20.78 -18.69 11.46
CA LEU A 466 -20.22 -19.35 10.27
C LEU A 466 -20.59 -20.84 10.14
N ASP A 467 -20.91 -21.52 11.23
CA ASP A 467 -21.31 -22.92 11.31
C ASP A 467 -22.83 -23.15 11.15
N ALA A 468 -23.61 -22.06 10.98
CA ALA A 468 -25.05 -22.13 10.82
C ALA A 468 -25.45 -22.86 9.53
N THR A 469 -26.50 -23.69 9.62
CA THR A 469 -27.08 -24.39 8.48
C THR A 469 -27.87 -23.43 7.58
N ASP A 470 -28.17 -23.86 6.35
CA ASP A 470 -29.00 -23.07 5.42
C ASP A 470 -30.40 -22.79 5.99
N GLU A 471 -30.97 -23.77 6.72
CA GLU A 471 -32.28 -23.65 7.37
C GLU A 471 -32.27 -22.58 8.46
N GLU A 472 -31.23 -22.52 9.28
CA GLU A 472 -31.06 -21.50 10.33
C GLU A 472 -30.90 -20.11 9.72
N VAL A 473 -30.12 -19.98 8.64
CA VAL A 473 -29.96 -18.71 7.90
C VAL A 473 -31.30 -18.23 7.34
N ILE A 474 -32.09 -19.15 6.73
CA ILE A 474 -33.41 -18.83 6.21
C ILE A 474 -34.40 -18.47 7.35
N ALA A 475 -34.30 -19.14 8.50
CA ALA A 475 -35.10 -18.80 9.68
C ALA A 475 -34.80 -17.40 10.21
N ALA A 476 -33.50 -17.03 10.32
CA ALA A 476 -33.06 -15.69 10.70
C ALA A 476 -33.52 -14.62 9.69
N ALA A 477 -33.43 -14.90 8.40
CA ALA A 477 -33.95 -14.02 7.35
C ALA A 477 -35.46 -13.80 7.41
N LYS A 478 -36.23 -14.82 7.77
CA LYS A 478 -37.67 -14.69 7.99
C LYS A 478 -37.99 -13.85 9.22
N ALA A 479 -37.26 -14.05 10.32
CA ALA A 479 -37.40 -13.28 11.54
C ALA A 479 -37.09 -11.80 11.29
N ALA A 480 -36.04 -11.51 10.48
CA ALA A 480 -35.67 -10.18 10.02
C ALA A 480 -36.59 -9.60 8.93
N ARG A 481 -37.69 -10.22 8.55
CA ARG A 481 -38.57 -9.80 7.44
C ARG A 481 -37.86 -9.72 6.08
N ALA A 482 -36.71 -10.34 5.91
CA ALA A 482 -35.89 -10.29 4.70
C ALA A 482 -36.24 -11.37 3.67
N ASP A 483 -36.73 -12.55 4.08
CA ASP A 483 -37.00 -13.74 3.23
C ASP A 483 -37.86 -13.39 2.00
N ARG A 484 -38.88 -12.54 2.18
CA ARG A 484 -39.80 -12.20 1.10
C ARG A 484 -39.11 -11.49 -0.06
N PHE A 485 -38.30 -10.44 0.23
CA PHE A 485 -37.61 -9.73 -0.84
C PHE A 485 -36.48 -10.58 -1.42
N ILE A 486 -35.76 -11.35 -0.59
CA ILE A 486 -34.68 -12.23 -1.07
C ILE A 486 -35.22 -13.18 -2.15
N ARG A 487 -36.37 -13.80 -1.92
CA ARG A 487 -36.99 -14.72 -2.89
C ARG A 487 -37.46 -14.05 -4.18
N THR A 488 -37.62 -12.71 -4.19
CA THR A 488 -37.97 -11.97 -5.41
C THR A 488 -36.77 -11.60 -6.25
N LEU A 489 -35.55 -11.70 -5.69
CA LEU A 489 -34.32 -11.41 -6.41
C LEU A 489 -33.91 -12.55 -7.34
N PRO A 490 -33.25 -12.27 -8.47
CA PRO A 490 -32.69 -13.29 -9.34
C PRO A 490 -31.69 -14.18 -8.59
N GLY A 491 -31.96 -15.49 -8.47
CA GLY A 491 -31.10 -16.40 -7.70
C GLY A 491 -31.40 -16.48 -6.20
N GLY A 492 -32.32 -15.65 -5.66
CA GLY A 492 -32.71 -15.68 -4.25
C GLY A 492 -31.55 -15.56 -3.29
N TYR A 493 -31.42 -16.50 -2.35
CA TYR A 493 -30.29 -16.52 -1.39
C TYR A 493 -28.92 -16.73 -2.02
N GLN A 494 -28.83 -17.27 -3.24
CA GLN A 494 -27.58 -17.47 -3.97
C GLN A 494 -27.22 -16.28 -4.85
N MET A 495 -28.01 -15.21 -4.84
CA MET A 495 -27.66 -13.99 -5.53
C MET A 495 -26.35 -13.40 -4.99
N GLU A 496 -25.38 -13.14 -5.86
CA GLU A 496 -24.13 -12.49 -5.51
C GLU A 496 -24.33 -10.97 -5.37
N LEU A 497 -23.86 -10.44 -4.26
CA LEU A 497 -23.72 -9.01 -4.04
C LEU A 497 -22.42 -8.51 -4.66
N ASN A 498 -22.47 -7.36 -5.33
CA ASN A 498 -21.27 -6.71 -5.86
C ASN A 498 -20.44 -6.05 -4.73
N GLU A 499 -19.26 -5.51 -5.06
CA GLU A 499 -18.31 -4.95 -4.07
C GLU A 499 -18.91 -3.84 -3.19
N GLU A 500 -19.87 -3.07 -3.73
CA GLU A 500 -20.55 -1.97 -3.00
C GLU A 500 -21.96 -2.39 -2.55
N ALA A 501 -22.36 -3.61 -2.82
CA ALA A 501 -23.74 -4.10 -2.65
C ALA A 501 -24.78 -3.12 -3.24
N SER A 502 -24.44 -2.44 -4.35
CA SER A 502 -25.31 -1.45 -5.01
C SER A 502 -26.49 -2.09 -5.77
N ASN A 503 -26.49 -3.42 -5.89
CA ASN A 503 -27.56 -4.22 -6.48
C ASN A 503 -28.70 -4.55 -5.50
N VAL A 504 -28.66 -4.03 -4.28
CA VAL A 504 -29.73 -4.05 -3.28
C VAL A 504 -29.92 -2.66 -2.68
N SER A 505 -31.19 -2.33 -2.29
CA SER A 505 -31.50 -1.01 -1.71
C SER A 505 -30.93 -0.88 -0.28
N GLN A 506 -30.80 0.36 0.21
CA GLN A 506 -30.29 0.63 1.56
C GLN A 506 -31.12 -0.06 2.65
N GLY A 507 -32.45 -0.03 2.54
CA GLY A 507 -33.32 -0.74 3.48
C GLY A 507 -33.16 -2.27 3.41
N GLN A 508 -32.95 -2.83 2.21
CA GLN A 508 -32.65 -4.26 2.05
C GLN A 508 -31.32 -4.63 2.69
N LYS A 509 -30.26 -3.79 2.53
CA LYS A 509 -28.99 -4.00 3.23
C LYS A 509 -29.18 -4.05 4.75
N GLN A 510 -29.99 -3.15 5.28
CA GLN A 510 -30.27 -3.09 6.72
C GLN A 510 -31.00 -4.33 7.21
N LEU A 511 -32.00 -4.83 6.48
CA LEU A 511 -32.68 -6.09 6.82
C LEU A 511 -31.72 -7.29 6.80
N LEU A 512 -30.75 -7.34 5.87
CA LEU A 512 -29.73 -8.39 5.84
C LEU A 512 -28.78 -8.31 7.03
N THR A 513 -28.39 -7.10 7.47
CA THR A 513 -27.55 -6.95 8.67
C THR A 513 -28.30 -7.27 9.96
N ILE A 514 -29.61 -6.99 10.03
CA ILE A 514 -30.46 -7.44 11.14
C ILE A 514 -30.57 -8.97 11.14
N ALA A 515 -30.75 -9.63 9.98
CA ALA A 515 -30.76 -11.09 9.87
C ALA A 515 -29.45 -11.71 10.36
N ARG A 516 -28.30 -11.07 10.05
CA ARG A 516 -26.97 -11.45 10.56
C ARG A 516 -26.92 -11.40 12.10
N ALA A 517 -27.44 -10.33 12.70
CA ALA A 517 -27.48 -10.15 14.15
C ALA A 517 -28.44 -11.13 14.84
N ILE A 518 -29.60 -11.44 14.22
CA ILE A 518 -30.54 -12.47 14.72
C ILE A 518 -29.88 -13.85 14.72
N LEU A 519 -29.15 -14.18 13.65
CA LEU A 519 -28.44 -15.46 13.52
C LEU A 519 -27.33 -15.63 14.55
N ALA A 520 -26.63 -14.53 14.89
CA ALA A 520 -25.57 -14.53 15.87
C ALA A 520 -26.04 -14.81 17.30
N ASP A 521 -27.27 -14.41 17.64
CA ASP A 521 -27.98 -14.68 18.91
C ASP A 521 -27.24 -14.20 20.17
N ASN A 522 -26.64 -13.01 20.11
CA ASN A 522 -25.84 -12.45 21.21
C ASN A 522 -26.73 -11.87 22.33
N PRO A 523 -26.31 -11.94 23.62
CA PRO A 523 -27.08 -11.45 24.77
C PRO A 523 -27.14 -9.92 24.87
N ILE A 524 -26.17 -9.21 24.34
CA ILE A 524 -26.12 -7.75 24.35
C ILE A 524 -26.13 -7.22 22.91
N LEU A 525 -26.99 -6.26 22.63
CA LEU A 525 -27.13 -5.65 21.31
C LEU A 525 -26.72 -4.18 21.32
N ILE A 526 -26.08 -3.76 20.27
CA ILE A 526 -25.75 -2.37 19.96
C ILE A 526 -26.36 -1.99 18.63
N LEU A 527 -27.26 -1.02 18.65
CA LEU A 527 -28.07 -0.66 17.51
C LEU A 527 -27.92 0.83 17.22
N ASP A 528 -27.52 1.19 15.98
CA ASP A 528 -27.46 2.58 15.52
C ASP A 528 -28.56 2.84 14.48
N GLU A 529 -29.56 3.65 14.86
CA GLU A 529 -30.88 3.74 14.19
C GLU A 529 -30.97 4.86 13.14
N ALA A 530 -29.94 5.19 12.39
CA ALA A 530 -30.06 6.21 11.36
C ALA A 530 -30.60 5.65 10.02
N THR A 531 -31.88 5.90 9.73
CA THR A 531 -32.54 5.50 8.46
C THR A 531 -33.07 6.71 7.68
N SER A 532 -32.22 7.62 7.24
CA SER A 532 -32.64 8.86 6.55
C SER A 532 -33.03 8.69 5.06
N SER A 533 -32.99 7.47 4.49
CA SER A 533 -33.15 7.28 3.03
C SER A 533 -33.94 6.03 2.64
N VAL A 534 -34.91 5.60 3.45
CA VAL A 534 -35.68 4.37 3.23
C VAL A 534 -37.16 4.72 3.05
N ASP A 535 -37.86 4.03 2.15
CA ASP A 535 -39.31 4.20 1.97
C ASP A 535 -40.10 3.72 3.21
N THR A 536 -41.26 4.30 3.45
CA THR A 536 -42.07 4.09 4.66
C THR A 536 -42.44 2.60 4.89
N ARG A 537 -42.63 1.83 3.81
CA ARG A 537 -43.00 0.38 3.95
C ARG A 537 -41.80 -0.44 4.42
N THR A 538 -40.62 -0.20 3.81
CA THR A 538 -39.39 -0.87 4.21
C THR A 538 -38.98 -0.45 5.61
N GLU A 539 -39.22 0.81 5.97
CA GLU A 539 -39.02 1.34 7.31
C GLU A 539 -39.80 0.58 8.37
N GLN A 540 -41.10 0.30 8.12
CA GLN A 540 -41.92 -0.52 9.04
C GLN A 540 -41.36 -1.94 9.20
N LEU A 541 -40.88 -2.57 8.10
CA LEU A 541 -40.25 -3.89 8.17
C LEU A 541 -38.97 -3.88 8.99
N ILE A 542 -38.17 -2.82 8.90
CA ILE A 542 -36.97 -2.66 9.70
C ILE A 542 -37.33 -2.52 11.18
N GLN A 543 -38.35 -1.72 11.52
CA GLN A 543 -38.81 -1.55 12.91
C GLN A 543 -39.29 -2.88 13.50
N ASP A 544 -40.14 -3.63 12.76
CA ASP A 544 -40.60 -4.95 13.18
C ASP A 544 -39.44 -5.92 13.41
N ALA A 545 -38.46 -5.93 12.51
CA ALA A 545 -37.25 -6.76 12.62
C ALA A 545 -36.37 -6.37 13.80
N MET A 546 -36.21 -5.08 14.06
CA MET A 546 -35.47 -4.58 15.21
C MET A 546 -36.16 -4.89 16.53
N ALA A 547 -37.47 -4.70 16.63
CA ALA A 547 -38.24 -5.07 17.81
C ALA A 547 -38.12 -6.58 18.11
N HIS A 548 -38.18 -7.43 17.08
CA HIS A 548 -37.95 -8.86 17.23
C HIS A 548 -36.53 -9.20 17.69
N LEU A 549 -35.53 -8.53 17.12
CA LEU A 549 -34.12 -8.70 17.49
C LEU A 549 -33.85 -8.33 18.97
N MET A 550 -34.45 -7.26 19.48
CA MET A 550 -34.26 -6.77 20.86
C MET A 550 -34.97 -7.61 21.93
N GLN A 551 -35.96 -8.43 21.54
CA GLN A 551 -36.79 -9.15 22.49
C GLN A 551 -35.97 -10.09 23.39
N GLY A 552 -36.00 -9.88 24.71
CA GLY A 552 -35.32 -10.68 25.71
C GLY A 552 -33.80 -10.43 25.83
N ARG A 553 -33.25 -9.43 25.13
CA ARG A 553 -31.83 -9.09 25.12
C ARG A 553 -31.58 -7.68 25.64
N THR A 554 -30.43 -7.47 26.29
CA THR A 554 -30.01 -6.11 26.67
C THR A 554 -29.61 -5.33 25.43
N SER A 555 -30.27 -4.20 25.21
CA SER A 555 -30.10 -3.45 23.96
C SER A 555 -29.72 -2.00 24.20
N PHE A 556 -28.59 -1.55 23.66
CA PHE A 556 -28.18 -0.16 23.62
C PHE A 556 -28.52 0.41 22.25
N VAL A 557 -29.43 1.38 22.21
CA VAL A 557 -29.91 1.97 20.96
C VAL A 557 -29.51 3.43 20.90
N ILE A 558 -28.72 3.83 19.88
CA ILE A 558 -28.55 5.25 19.55
C ILE A 558 -29.82 5.66 18.82
N ALA A 559 -30.75 6.23 19.59
CA ALA A 559 -32.08 6.47 19.09
C ALA A 559 -32.19 7.82 18.37
N HIS A 560 -32.67 7.75 17.13
CA HIS A 560 -33.02 8.89 16.30
C HIS A 560 -34.54 8.96 16.01
N ARG A 561 -35.31 8.02 16.57
CA ARG A 561 -36.76 7.90 16.34
C ARG A 561 -37.54 7.98 17.64
N LEU A 562 -38.67 8.66 17.55
CA LEU A 562 -39.56 8.87 18.68
C LEU A 562 -40.11 7.55 19.27
N SER A 563 -40.49 6.60 18.42
CA SER A 563 -41.02 5.30 18.86
C SER A 563 -40.02 4.53 19.72
N THR A 564 -38.78 4.44 19.27
CA THR A 564 -37.70 3.75 19.97
C THR A 564 -37.36 4.41 21.31
N ILE A 565 -37.38 5.76 21.35
CA ILE A 565 -37.12 6.51 22.59
C ILE A 565 -38.26 6.30 23.59
N ARG A 566 -39.51 6.36 23.15
CA ARG A 566 -40.68 6.25 24.02
C ARG A 566 -40.81 4.86 24.67
N ASP A 567 -40.47 3.83 23.91
CA ASP A 567 -40.65 2.44 24.32
C ASP A 567 -39.44 1.90 25.11
N ALA A 568 -38.39 2.72 25.33
CA ALA A 568 -37.18 2.34 26.09
C ALA A 568 -37.45 2.26 27.60
N ASP A 569 -36.86 1.23 28.24
CA ASP A 569 -36.93 1.04 29.69
C ASP A 569 -36.08 2.10 30.43
N LEU A 570 -35.00 2.54 29.80
CA LEU A 570 -34.09 3.56 30.32
C LEU A 570 -33.63 4.47 29.19
N ILE A 571 -33.77 5.76 29.37
CA ILE A 571 -33.25 6.79 28.47
C ILE A 571 -32.06 7.46 29.14
N LEU A 572 -30.92 7.49 28.46
CA LEU A 572 -29.72 8.21 28.86
C LEU A 572 -29.59 9.45 27.97
N VAL A 573 -29.74 10.62 28.57
CA VAL A 573 -29.63 11.90 27.88
C VAL A 573 -28.21 12.42 28.00
N MET A 574 -27.48 12.41 26.90
CA MET A 574 -26.08 12.83 26.86
C MET A 574 -25.94 14.26 26.32
N LYS A 575 -25.08 15.04 26.97
CA LYS A 575 -24.64 16.35 26.52
C LYS A 575 -23.19 16.57 26.92
N ASP A 576 -22.38 17.06 25.99
CA ASP A 576 -20.96 17.40 26.24
C ASP A 576 -20.15 16.31 26.96
N GLY A 577 -20.44 15.03 26.67
CA GLY A 577 -19.73 13.86 27.20
C GLY A 577 -20.25 13.30 28.52
N ASP A 578 -21.30 13.88 29.10
CA ASP A 578 -21.89 13.44 30.37
C ASP A 578 -23.35 13.02 30.20
N ILE A 579 -23.83 12.18 31.14
CA ILE A 579 -25.27 11.93 31.33
C ILE A 579 -25.82 13.08 32.16
N ILE A 580 -26.66 13.91 31.55
CA ILE A 580 -27.32 15.03 32.23
C ILE A 580 -28.69 14.66 32.81
N GLU A 581 -29.37 13.70 32.22
CA GLU A 581 -30.66 13.19 32.66
C GLU A 581 -30.75 11.68 32.37
N GLN A 582 -31.42 10.93 33.25
CA GLN A 582 -31.71 9.50 33.03
C GLN A 582 -33.06 9.11 33.64
N GLY A 583 -33.80 8.24 32.96
CA GLY A 583 -35.12 7.79 33.43
C GLY A 583 -35.97 7.25 32.30
N THR A 584 -37.25 6.97 32.58
CA THR A 584 -38.23 6.61 31.54
C THR A 584 -38.71 7.85 30.78
N HIS A 585 -39.29 7.62 29.61
CA HIS A 585 -39.87 8.71 28.82
C HIS A 585 -40.79 9.64 29.62
N GLN A 586 -41.69 9.04 30.43
CA GLN A 586 -42.67 9.78 31.22
C GLN A 586 -42.01 10.61 32.34
N GLN A 587 -41.03 10.02 33.05
CA GLN A 587 -40.28 10.69 34.11
C GLN A 587 -39.50 11.91 33.58
N LEU A 588 -38.85 11.76 32.42
CA LEU A 588 -38.06 12.84 31.83
C LEU A 588 -38.92 13.97 31.27
N LEU A 589 -40.12 13.66 30.77
CA LEU A 589 -41.08 14.73 30.37
C LEU A 589 -41.61 15.51 31.57
N GLU A 590 -41.92 14.82 32.70
CA GLU A 590 -42.37 15.46 33.93
C GLU A 590 -41.31 16.36 34.57
N GLN A 591 -40.03 16.03 34.41
CA GLN A 591 -38.91 16.87 34.85
C GLN A 591 -38.79 18.19 34.07
N ASN A 592 -39.38 18.27 32.88
CA ASN A 592 -39.35 19.43 31.98
C ASN A 592 -37.93 19.98 31.75
N GLY A 593 -36.96 19.07 31.64
CA GLY A 593 -35.53 19.35 31.48
C GLY A 593 -35.08 19.41 30.02
N PHE A 594 -33.81 19.07 29.81
CA PHE A 594 -33.21 19.07 28.46
C PHE A 594 -33.89 18.08 27.51
N TYR A 595 -34.27 16.89 28.03
CA TYR A 595 -34.99 15.88 27.25
C TYR A 595 -36.34 16.40 26.76
N ALA A 596 -37.11 17.06 27.62
CA ALA A 596 -38.42 17.64 27.23
C ALA A 596 -38.26 18.68 26.13
N GLY A 597 -37.25 19.54 26.24
CA GLY A 597 -36.93 20.54 25.20
C GLY A 597 -36.48 19.88 23.88
N LEU A 598 -35.68 18.83 23.94
CA LEU A 598 -35.24 18.06 22.77
C LEU A 598 -36.43 17.36 22.09
N TYR A 599 -37.32 16.80 22.90
CA TYR A 599 -38.54 16.14 22.44
C TYR A 599 -39.45 17.13 21.71
N GLN A 600 -39.74 18.27 22.30
CA GLN A 600 -40.59 19.33 21.70
C GLN A 600 -39.97 19.83 20.40
N SER A 601 -38.69 20.15 20.37
CA SER A 601 -38.05 20.70 19.18
C SER A 601 -37.92 19.75 18.00
N GLN A 602 -37.86 18.44 18.24
CA GLN A 602 -37.61 17.44 17.17
C GLN A 602 -38.88 16.69 16.74
N PHE A 603 -39.88 16.59 17.59
CA PHE A 603 -41.00 15.65 17.41
C PHE A 603 -42.40 16.24 17.54
N GLU A 604 -42.61 17.41 18.21
CA GLU A 604 -43.93 18.03 18.27
C GLU A 604 -44.29 18.83 17.02
N ASP A 605 -43.31 19.37 16.28
CA ASP A 605 -43.57 20.09 15.01
C ASP A 605 -43.93 19.13 13.84
N ALA A 606 -43.91 17.80 14.04
CA ALA A 606 -44.17 16.77 13.03
C ALA A 606 -45.55 16.10 13.19
N SER A 607 -46.43 16.54 14.14
CA SER A 607 -47.74 15.94 14.37
C SER A 607 -48.90 16.74 13.74
#